data_5ecca9e641dcccc57a903c8d74ca1b85
#
_entry.id   5ecca9e641dcccc57a903c8d74ca1b85
#
_cell.length_a   1.000
_cell.length_b   1.000
_cell.length_c   1.000
_cell.angle_alpha   90.00
_cell.angle_beta   90.00
_cell.angle_gamma   90.00
#
_symmetry.space_group_name_H-M   'P 1'
#
loop_
_entity.id
_entity.type
_entity.pdbx_description
1 polymer ?
#
loop_
_entity_poly.entity_id
_entity_poly.type
_entity_poly.pdbx_seq_one_letter_code
_entity_poly.pdbx_strand_id
1 'polypeptide(L)'
;MTDNDNNRTVPNALPVGYRFNEFEIKEVIGGGGFGIVYRAWDHQLERTIAIKEFMPSSLAVRGEDMTLVLRSERFGKAFSAGLNSFIQEARLLARFNHPNLLHVLRFWVQNDTAYMGTLFYSGTTLSRLREEKPELINEAWIRRMLPMLFGAIKTIHDEGYLHRDISLDNIQIQDNGLPVLLDFGSARRTIGNLSDETETMLRPGFAPIEQYTDDNES
;
A
#
# COMPACT_ATOMS: atom_id res chain seq x y z
N MET A 1 29.94 -0.89 -16.31
CA MET A 1 29.14 0.13 -16.98
C MET A 1 27.99 -0.56 -17.66
N THR A 2 26.90 -0.69 -16.95
CA THR A 2 25.57 -0.94 -17.51
C THR A 2 24.61 -0.28 -16.52
N ASP A 3 24.31 1.00 -16.81
CA ASP A 3 23.24 1.73 -16.18
C ASP A 3 21.92 1.02 -16.51
N ASN A 4 21.34 0.36 -15.54
CA ASN A 4 19.99 -0.12 -15.62
C ASN A 4 19.06 1.05 -15.26
N ASP A 5 18.78 1.88 -16.26
CA ASP A 5 17.73 2.91 -16.24
C ASP A 5 16.35 2.26 -16.15
N ASN A 6 16.01 1.78 -14.96
CA ASN A 6 14.64 1.41 -14.61
C ASN A 6 13.89 2.64 -14.06
N ASN A 7 14.04 3.79 -14.73
CA ASN A 7 13.23 4.97 -14.43
C ASN A 7 11.82 4.80 -15.04
N ARG A 8 11.03 3.89 -14.47
CA ARG A 8 9.58 3.84 -14.74
C ARG A 8 8.98 5.12 -14.18
N THR A 9 8.77 6.10 -15.03
CA THR A 9 8.01 7.31 -14.69
C THR A 9 6.60 6.88 -14.31
N VAL A 10 6.31 6.87 -13.01
CA VAL A 10 4.93 6.68 -12.52
C VAL A 10 4.18 7.98 -12.76
N PRO A 11 3.12 7.99 -13.59
CA PRO A 11 2.35 9.19 -13.84
C PRO A 11 1.83 9.80 -12.54
N ASN A 12 1.83 11.12 -12.47
CA ASN A 12 1.36 11.90 -11.31
C ASN A 12 2.17 11.71 -10.01
N ALA A 13 3.36 11.10 -10.06
CA ALA A 13 4.23 11.05 -8.89
C ALA A 13 4.75 12.44 -8.52
N LEU A 14 5.00 12.66 -7.23
CA LEU A 14 5.76 13.80 -6.75
C LEU A 14 7.21 13.72 -7.26
N PRO A 15 7.83 14.85 -7.60
CA PRO A 15 9.21 14.85 -8.09
C PRO A 15 10.20 14.45 -7.01
N VAL A 16 11.31 13.85 -7.42
CA VAL A 16 12.47 13.65 -6.55
C VAL A 16 12.93 15.00 -6.00
N GLY A 17 13.25 15.04 -4.70
CA GLY A 17 13.60 16.27 -4.00
C GLY A 17 12.40 17.03 -3.41
N TYR A 18 11.16 16.62 -3.70
CA TYR A 18 9.99 17.21 -3.05
C TYR A 18 10.05 17.02 -1.53
N ARG A 19 9.70 18.06 -0.76
CA ARG A 19 9.82 18.04 0.69
C ARG A 19 8.48 18.19 1.40
N PHE A 20 8.30 17.33 2.39
CA PHE A 20 7.27 17.44 3.43
C PHE A 20 7.98 17.75 4.76
N ASN A 21 8.20 19.01 5.09
CA ASN A 21 8.96 19.39 6.28
C ASN A 21 10.32 18.65 6.36
N GLU A 22 10.43 17.66 7.26
CA GLU A 22 11.61 16.83 7.48
C GLU A 22 11.83 15.73 6.43
N PHE A 23 10.79 15.34 5.67
CA PHE A 23 10.88 14.24 4.70
C PHE A 23 11.18 14.74 3.30
N GLU A 24 12.09 14.09 2.61
CA GLU A 24 12.46 14.38 1.23
C GLU A 24 12.30 13.15 0.35
N ILE A 25 11.52 13.26 -0.72
CA ILE A 25 11.34 12.19 -1.71
C ILE A 25 12.65 11.92 -2.43
N LYS A 26 13.10 10.67 -2.40
CA LYS A 26 14.33 10.22 -3.08
C LYS A 26 14.05 9.40 -4.32
N GLU A 27 12.93 8.65 -4.33
CA GLU A 27 12.66 7.70 -5.39
C GLU A 27 11.20 7.25 -5.33
N VAL A 28 10.60 6.94 -6.49
CA VAL A 28 9.33 6.21 -6.57
C VAL A 28 9.64 4.72 -6.58
N ILE A 29 9.17 3.98 -5.58
CA ILE A 29 9.44 2.55 -5.43
C ILE A 29 8.24 1.67 -5.77
N GLY A 30 7.07 2.25 -5.90
CA GLY A 30 5.86 1.54 -6.30
C GLY A 30 4.77 2.50 -6.74
N GLY A 31 3.91 2.04 -7.64
CA GLY A 31 2.77 2.81 -8.09
C GLY A 31 1.72 1.89 -8.70
N GLY A 32 0.47 2.19 -8.45
CA GLY A 32 -0.69 1.48 -8.97
C GLY A 32 -1.87 2.41 -9.18
N GLY A 33 -3.04 1.85 -9.50
CA GLY A 33 -4.24 2.63 -9.78
C GLY A 33 -4.77 3.47 -8.60
N PHE A 34 -4.34 3.18 -7.37
CA PHE A 34 -4.90 3.77 -6.15
C PHE A 34 -3.90 4.50 -5.28
N GLY A 35 -2.62 4.38 -5.55
CA GLY A 35 -1.61 5.03 -4.74
C GLY A 35 -0.20 4.93 -5.30
N ILE A 36 0.68 5.75 -4.76
CA ILE A 36 2.09 5.79 -5.10
C ILE A 36 2.90 5.60 -3.82
N VAL A 37 3.96 4.83 -3.90
CA VAL A 37 4.88 4.60 -2.77
C VAL A 37 6.24 5.17 -3.13
N TYR A 38 6.75 5.98 -2.22
CA TYR A 38 8.04 6.65 -2.34
C TYR A 38 9.01 6.12 -1.30
N ARG A 39 10.28 6.02 -1.65
CA ARG A 39 11.38 6.02 -0.71
C ARG A 39 11.72 7.47 -0.38
N ALA A 40 11.78 7.79 0.90
CA ALA A 40 12.05 9.15 1.37
C ALA A 40 13.15 9.13 2.44
N TRP A 41 13.80 10.28 2.60
CA TRP A 41 14.77 10.53 3.66
C TRP A 41 14.18 11.42 4.74
N ASP A 42 14.24 10.95 5.97
CA ASP A 42 13.90 11.72 7.17
C ASP A 42 15.17 12.45 7.65
N HIS A 43 15.20 13.77 7.43
CA HIS A 43 16.35 14.61 7.79
C HIS A 43 16.50 14.86 9.30
N GLN A 44 15.46 14.63 10.11
CA GLN A 44 15.54 14.77 11.57
C GLN A 44 16.10 13.52 12.23
N LEU A 45 15.66 12.35 11.80
CA LEU A 45 16.07 11.08 12.37
C LEU A 45 17.16 10.37 11.52
N GLU A 46 17.64 11.01 10.45
CA GLU A 46 18.70 10.54 9.56
C GLU A 46 18.48 9.08 9.10
N ARG A 47 17.27 8.79 8.62
CA ARG A 47 16.88 7.45 8.21
C ARG A 47 16.04 7.44 6.94
N THR A 48 16.06 6.30 6.26
CA THR A 48 15.14 6.00 5.16
C THR A 48 13.77 5.59 5.70
N ILE A 49 12.72 6.16 5.13
CA ILE A 49 11.32 5.79 5.37
C ILE A 49 10.62 5.50 4.04
N ALA A 50 9.45 4.88 4.10
CA ALA A 50 8.53 4.82 2.97
C ALA A 50 7.37 5.80 3.19
N ILE A 51 6.90 6.44 2.10
CA ILE A 51 5.71 7.29 2.12
C ILE A 51 4.72 6.73 1.10
N LYS A 52 3.54 6.35 1.56
CA LYS A 52 2.43 5.96 0.71
C LYS A 52 1.50 7.15 0.54
N GLU A 53 1.19 7.49 -0.71
CA GLU A 53 0.25 8.54 -1.09
C GLU A 53 -1.05 7.92 -1.59
N PHE A 54 -2.19 8.45 -1.18
CA PHE A 54 -3.47 8.17 -1.82
C PHE A 54 -3.54 8.92 -3.14
N MET A 55 -3.43 8.20 -4.26
CA MET A 55 -3.44 8.74 -5.62
C MET A 55 -4.26 7.84 -6.55
N PRO A 56 -5.61 7.96 -6.54
CA PRO A 56 -6.47 7.18 -7.43
C PRO A 56 -6.43 7.76 -8.86
N SER A 57 -5.55 7.23 -9.70
CA SER A 57 -5.25 7.75 -11.03
C SER A 57 -6.45 7.76 -12.00
N SER A 58 -7.46 6.91 -11.76
CA SER A 58 -8.73 6.93 -12.49
C SER A 58 -9.63 8.11 -12.14
N LEU A 59 -9.49 8.68 -10.93
CA LEU A 59 -10.36 9.73 -10.41
C LEU A 59 -9.71 11.11 -10.41
N ALA A 60 -8.37 11.17 -10.24
CA ALA A 60 -7.63 12.42 -10.07
C ALA A 60 -6.33 12.46 -10.87
N VAL A 61 -5.80 13.66 -11.04
CA VAL A 61 -4.48 13.95 -11.63
C VAL A 61 -3.76 14.94 -10.75
N ARG A 62 -2.44 15.01 -10.87
CA ARG A 62 -1.63 16.01 -10.18
C ARG A 62 -1.62 17.32 -10.97
N GLY A 63 -1.95 18.41 -10.29
CA GLY A 63 -1.79 19.77 -10.80
C GLY A 63 -0.35 20.27 -10.76
N GLU A 64 -0.09 21.42 -11.37
CA GLU A 64 1.25 22.04 -11.41
C GLU A 64 1.74 22.47 -10.03
N ASP A 65 0.82 22.80 -9.13
CA ASP A 65 1.08 23.16 -7.71
C ASP A 65 1.22 21.94 -6.78
N MET A 66 1.29 20.74 -7.33
CA MET A 66 1.38 19.44 -6.65
C MET A 66 0.08 19.01 -5.96
N THR A 67 -1.01 19.79 -5.99
CA THR A 67 -2.32 19.34 -5.47
C THR A 67 -2.97 18.31 -6.38
N LEU A 68 -3.88 17.49 -5.84
CA LEU A 68 -4.68 16.59 -6.67
C LEU A 68 -5.94 17.32 -7.17
N VAL A 69 -6.19 17.18 -8.45
CA VAL A 69 -7.38 17.71 -9.13
C VAL A 69 -8.23 16.57 -9.66
N LEU A 70 -9.52 16.60 -9.39
CA LEU A 70 -10.46 15.60 -9.92
C LEU A 70 -10.52 15.68 -11.45
N ARG A 71 -10.49 14.52 -12.12
CA ARG A 71 -10.69 14.42 -13.57
C ARG A 71 -12.10 14.86 -14.01
N SER A 72 -13.07 14.77 -13.11
CA SER A 72 -14.45 15.21 -13.29
C SER A 72 -15.10 15.39 -11.92
N GLU A 73 -16.00 16.36 -11.77
CA GLU A 73 -16.77 16.61 -10.54
C GLU A 73 -17.58 15.38 -10.10
N ARG A 74 -18.04 14.55 -11.03
CA ARG A 74 -18.76 13.29 -10.73
C ARG A 74 -17.97 12.33 -9.87
N PHE A 75 -16.64 12.40 -9.88
CA PHE A 75 -15.75 11.54 -9.08
C PHE A 75 -15.55 12.00 -7.63
N GLY A 76 -16.07 13.19 -7.27
CA GLY A 76 -15.85 13.77 -5.94
C GLY A 76 -16.30 12.87 -4.79
N LYS A 77 -17.47 12.21 -4.93
CA LYS A 77 -17.99 11.29 -3.89
C LYS A 77 -17.08 10.06 -3.73
N ALA A 78 -16.69 9.43 -4.83
CA ALA A 78 -15.81 8.25 -4.81
C ALA A 78 -14.41 8.59 -4.29
N PHE A 79 -13.84 9.73 -4.72
CA PHE A 79 -12.56 10.23 -4.23
C PHE A 79 -12.58 10.47 -2.72
N SER A 80 -13.57 11.21 -2.21
CA SER A 80 -13.71 11.52 -0.77
C SER A 80 -13.88 10.25 0.06
N ALA A 81 -14.67 9.29 -0.40
CA ALA A 81 -14.86 8.02 0.29
C ALA A 81 -13.57 7.18 0.33
N GLY A 82 -12.85 7.10 -0.81
CA GLY A 82 -11.55 6.42 -0.88
C GLY A 82 -10.50 7.08 0.01
N LEU A 83 -10.43 8.42 0.02
CA LEU A 83 -9.55 9.19 0.89
C LEU A 83 -9.84 8.91 2.37
N ASN A 84 -11.12 8.94 2.77
CA ASN A 84 -11.52 8.62 4.14
C ASN A 84 -11.13 7.18 4.53
N SER A 85 -11.31 6.21 3.62
CA SER A 85 -10.89 4.82 3.86
C SER A 85 -9.38 4.69 4.02
N PHE A 86 -8.59 5.40 3.22
CA PHE A 86 -7.13 5.46 3.35
C PHE A 86 -6.73 6.04 4.73
N ILE A 87 -7.38 7.11 5.16
CA ILE A 87 -7.15 7.73 6.48
C ILE A 87 -7.48 6.76 7.62
N GLN A 88 -8.63 6.07 7.53
CA GLN A 88 -9.02 5.09 8.55
C GLN A 88 -8.06 3.90 8.59
N GLU A 89 -7.57 3.45 7.45
CA GLU A 89 -6.55 2.41 7.38
C GLU A 89 -5.25 2.84 8.06
N ALA A 90 -4.75 4.05 7.80
CA ALA A 90 -3.57 4.58 8.45
C ALA A 90 -3.73 4.67 9.98
N ARG A 91 -4.91 5.13 10.45
CA ARG A 91 -5.24 5.18 11.88
C ARG A 91 -5.30 3.80 12.51
N LEU A 92 -5.85 2.82 11.80
CA LEU A 92 -5.93 1.44 12.26
C LEU A 92 -4.53 0.82 12.35
N LEU A 93 -3.74 0.92 11.28
CA LEU A 93 -2.36 0.39 11.25
C LEU A 93 -1.48 1.00 12.35
N ALA A 94 -1.66 2.30 12.65
CA ALA A 94 -0.91 2.98 13.71
C ALA A 94 -1.17 2.42 15.12
N ARG A 95 -2.24 1.65 15.33
CA ARG A 95 -2.56 1.00 16.61
C ARG A 95 -1.79 -0.29 16.83
N PHE A 96 -1.32 -0.92 15.74
CA PHE A 96 -0.65 -2.20 15.81
C PHE A 96 0.87 -2.03 15.96
N ASN A 97 1.44 -2.86 16.81
CA ASN A 97 2.88 -2.98 16.98
C ASN A 97 3.26 -4.47 16.91
N HIS A 98 3.59 -4.94 15.70
CA HIS A 98 4.00 -6.31 15.45
C HIS A 98 5.13 -6.35 14.43
N PRO A 99 6.21 -7.14 14.63
CA PRO A 99 7.40 -7.12 13.76
C PRO A 99 7.11 -7.55 12.31
N ASN A 100 6.04 -8.29 12.07
CA ASN A 100 5.64 -8.76 10.75
C ASN A 100 4.44 -8.01 10.17
N LEU A 101 4.11 -6.85 10.72
CA LEU A 101 3.06 -5.96 10.24
C LEU A 101 3.64 -4.56 9.97
N LEU A 102 3.18 -3.91 8.89
CA LEU A 102 3.57 -2.56 8.52
C LEU A 102 3.47 -1.61 9.72
N HIS A 103 4.56 -0.92 10.04
CA HIS A 103 4.62 0.03 11.13
C HIS A 103 4.48 1.46 10.62
N VAL A 104 3.38 2.11 11.00
CA VAL A 104 3.08 3.51 10.67
C VAL A 104 3.82 4.44 11.64
N LEU A 105 4.59 5.37 11.08
CA LEU A 105 5.34 6.39 11.82
C LEU A 105 4.57 7.70 11.91
N ARG A 106 3.93 8.10 10.82
CA ARG A 106 3.23 9.38 10.69
C ARG A 106 2.16 9.32 9.61
N PHE A 107 1.15 10.15 9.78
CA PHE A 107 0.10 10.39 8.81
C PHE A 107 -0.16 11.89 8.71
N TRP A 108 -0.41 12.41 7.50
CA TRP A 108 -0.77 13.82 7.29
C TRP A 108 -1.61 14.00 6.03
N VAL A 109 -2.32 15.14 5.96
CA VAL A 109 -3.10 15.57 4.80
C VAL A 109 -2.40 16.80 4.21
N GLN A 110 -2.13 16.76 2.92
CA GLN A 110 -1.52 17.82 2.13
C GLN A 110 -1.82 17.58 0.65
N ASN A 111 -1.70 18.62 -0.20
CA ASN A 111 -1.89 18.50 -1.66
C ASN A 111 -3.26 17.92 -2.04
N ASP A 112 -4.31 18.23 -1.27
CA ASP A 112 -5.68 17.68 -1.42
C ASP A 112 -5.75 16.16 -1.42
N THR A 113 -4.81 15.51 -0.75
CA THR A 113 -4.74 14.07 -0.52
C THR A 113 -4.17 13.74 0.85
N ALA A 114 -3.85 12.47 1.10
CA ALA A 114 -3.27 12.01 2.34
C ALA A 114 -2.02 11.15 2.10
N TYR A 115 -1.14 11.20 3.06
CA TYR A 115 0.14 10.49 3.08
C TYR A 115 0.30 9.69 4.36
N MET A 116 0.88 8.52 4.25
CA MET A 116 1.24 7.66 5.37
C MET A 116 2.73 7.34 5.31
N GLY A 117 3.50 7.87 6.28
CA GLY A 117 4.91 7.55 6.48
C GLY A 117 5.04 6.27 7.32
N THR A 118 5.84 5.33 6.85
CA THR A 118 6.06 4.04 7.49
C THR A 118 7.54 3.72 7.61
N LEU A 119 7.90 2.71 8.39
CA LEU A 119 9.22 2.13 8.27
C LEU A 119 9.48 1.70 6.82
N PHE A 120 10.71 1.85 6.37
CA PHE A 120 11.13 1.29 5.10
C PHE A 120 11.55 -0.17 5.28
N TYR A 121 10.95 -1.05 4.51
CA TYR A 121 11.27 -2.47 4.49
C TYR A 121 12.02 -2.79 3.21
N SER A 122 13.31 -3.12 3.33
CA SER A 122 14.15 -3.58 2.21
C SER A 122 13.68 -4.93 1.66
N GLY A 123 14.26 -5.38 0.58
CA GLY A 123 13.95 -6.68 -0.02
C GLY A 123 12.91 -6.59 -1.14
N THR A 124 12.09 -7.61 -1.28
CA THR A 124 11.16 -7.75 -2.40
C THR A 124 9.81 -8.33 -1.99
N THR A 125 8.77 -8.13 -2.78
CA THR A 125 7.47 -8.77 -2.53
C THR A 125 7.55 -10.28 -2.73
N LEU A 126 6.71 -11.02 -2.04
CA LEU A 126 6.64 -12.47 -2.19
C LEU A 126 6.23 -12.87 -3.62
N SER A 127 5.42 -12.04 -4.29
CA SER A 127 5.08 -12.23 -5.70
C SER A 127 6.35 -12.23 -6.56
N ARG A 128 7.17 -11.20 -6.42
CA ARG A 128 8.40 -11.05 -7.19
C ARG A 128 9.44 -12.12 -6.81
N LEU A 129 9.56 -12.46 -5.52
CA LEU A 129 10.44 -13.54 -5.08
C LEU A 129 10.06 -14.87 -5.74
N ARG A 130 8.76 -15.17 -5.86
CA ARG A 130 8.26 -16.36 -6.53
C ARG A 130 8.62 -16.40 -8.03
N GLU A 131 8.63 -15.25 -8.69
CA GLU A 131 8.98 -15.13 -10.11
C GLU A 131 10.48 -15.25 -10.35
N GLU A 132 11.28 -14.57 -9.53
CA GLU A 132 12.74 -14.46 -9.72
C GLU A 132 13.52 -15.63 -9.12
N LYS A 133 13.04 -16.19 -8.00
CA LYS A 133 13.75 -17.22 -7.22
C LYS A 133 12.79 -18.27 -6.64
N PRO A 134 12.01 -18.96 -7.49
CA PRO A 134 11.01 -19.94 -7.03
C PRO A 134 11.61 -21.09 -6.20
N GLU A 135 12.88 -21.42 -6.41
CA GLU A 135 13.59 -22.48 -5.68
C GLU A 135 13.78 -22.19 -4.20
N LEU A 136 13.72 -20.91 -3.79
CA LEU A 136 13.78 -20.53 -2.38
C LEU A 136 12.48 -20.85 -1.65
N ILE A 137 11.35 -20.90 -2.35
CA ILE A 137 10.01 -21.11 -1.77
C ILE A 137 9.72 -22.63 -1.70
N ASN A 138 10.43 -23.30 -0.81
CA ASN A 138 10.22 -24.73 -0.52
C ASN A 138 9.43 -24.90 0.79
N GLU A 139 9.09 -26.16 1.11
CA GLU A 139 8.28 -26.49 2.29
C GLU A 139 8.93 -25.97 3.59
N ALA A 140 10.22 -26.14 3.74
CA ALA A 140 10.93 -25.67 4.94
C ALA A 140 10.88 -24.15 5.09
N TRP A 141 10.98 -23.41 3.99
CA TRP A 141 10.83 -21.95 3.94
C TRP A 141 9.40 -21.55 4.33
N ILE A 142 8.38 -22.17 3.73
CA ILE A 142 6.96 -21.92 4.02
C ILE A 142 6.65 -22.16 5.49
N ARG A 143 7.11 -23.28 6.06
CA ARG A 143 6.92 -23.63 7.48
C ARG A 143 7.52 -22.61 8.44
N ARG A 144 8.60 -21.91 8.05
CA ARG A 144 9.19 -20.82 8.86
C ARG A 144 8.40 -19.53 8.72
N MET A 145 7.88 -19.23 7.53
CA MET A 145 7.22 -17.95 7.22
C MET A 145 5.79 -17.87 7.75
N LEU A 146 5.02 -18.94 7.61
CA LEU A 146 3.60 -18.95 7.97
C LEU A 146 3.33 -18.57 9.44
N PRO A 147 4.04 -19.05 10.46
CA PRO A 147 3.78 -18.66 11.85
C PRO A 147 3.94 -17.16 12.10
N MET A 148 4.89 -16.51 11.41
CA MET A 148 5.13 -15.07 11.54
C MET A 148 3.97 -14.28 10.92
N LEU A 149 3.50 -14.68 9.73
CA LEU A 149 2.35 -14.06 9.08
C LEU A 149 1.05 -14.30 9.86
N PHE A 150 0.85 -15.51 10.39
CA PHE A 150 -0.30 -15.80 11.25
C PHE A 150 -0.28 -14.99 12.54
N GLY A 151 0.89 -14.73 13.12
CA GLY A 151 1.04 -13.82 14.26
C GLY A 151 0.59 -12.41 13.94
N ALA A 152 0.99 -11.88 12.79
CA ALA A 152 0.55 -10.57 12.32
C ALA A 152 -0.98 -10.53 12.09
N ILE A 153 -1.54 -11.54 11.40
CA ILE A 153 -2.98 -11.65 11.15
C ILE A 153 -3.76 -11.79 12.46
N LYS A 154 -3.26 -12.61 13.39
CA LYS A 154 -3.89 -12.76 14.71
C LYS A 154 -3.95 -11.44 15.46
N THR A 155 -2.89 -10.63 15.43
CA THR A 155 -2.87 -9.30 16.06
C THR A 155 -4.00 -8.40 15.52
N ILE A 156 -4.26 -8.47 14.22
CA ILE A 156 -5.37 -7.74 13.57
C ILE A 156 -6.73 -8.29 14.03
N HIS A 157 -6.88 -9.61 14.04
CA HIS A 157 -8.13 -10.29 14.41
C HIS A 157 -8.49 -10.11 15.89
N ASP A 158 -7.51 -10.11 16.78
CA ASP A 158 -7.73 -9.89 18.22
C ASP A 158 -8.33 -8.50 18.51
N GLU A 159 -8.11 -7.52 17.63
CA GLU A 159 -8.72 -6.18 17.68
C GLU A 159 -10.07 -6.11 16.92
N GLY A 160 -10.59 -7.23 16.44
CA GLY A 160 -11.89 -7.32 15.74
C GLY A 160 -11.85 -6.90 14.27
N TYR A 161 -10.67 -6.83 13.65
CA TYR A 161 -10.52 -6.44 12.26
C TYR A 161 -10.14 -7.62 11.36
N LEU A 162 -10.55 -7.55 10.10
CA LEU A 162 -10.13 -8.49 9.06
C LEU A 162 -9.26 -7.77 8.02
N HIS A 163 -8.18 -8.42 7.59
CA HIS A 163 -7.27 -7.83 6.59
C HIS A 163 -7.93 -7.68 5.21
N ARG A 164 -8.62 -8.70 4.72
CA ARG A 164 -9.39 -8.75 3.46
C ARG A 164 -8.60 -8.51 2.17
N ASP A 165 -7.27 -8.35 2.22
CA ASP A 165 -6.43 -8.16 1.03
C ASP A 165 -5.06 -8.85 1.17
N ILE A 166 -5.03 -10.06 1.74
CA ILE A 166 -3.81 -10.86 1.83
C ILE A 166 -3.50 -11.39 0.45
N SER A 167 -2.34 -11.00 -0.09
CA SER A 167 -1.85 -11.46 -1.38
C SER A 167 -0.32 -11.45 -1.39
N LEU A 168 0.27 -12.13 -2.36
CA LEU A 168 1.73 -12.19 -2.48
C LEU A 168 2.37 -10.81 -2.73
N ASP A 169 1.62 -9.86 -3.30
CA ASP A 169 2.08 -8.48 -3.52
C ASP A 169 2.09 -7.65 -2.25
N ASN A 170 1.28 -8.05 -1.25
CA ASN A 170 1.18 -7.35 0.05
C ASN A 170 2.04 -8.00 1.14
N ILE A 171 2.89 -8.96 0.80
CA ILE A 171 3.86 -9.56 1.70
C ILE A 171 5.25 -9.19 1.21
N GLN A 172 5.97 -8.39 1.99
CA GLN A 172 7.37 -8.05 1.75
C GLN A 172 8.28 -9.06 2.44
N ILE A 173 9.22 -9.62 1.70
CA ILE A 173 10.30 -10.44 2.26
C ILE A 173 11.52 -9.54 2.35
N GLN A 174 11.90 -9.19 3.57
CA GLN A 174 13.03 -8.30 3.83
C GLN A 174 14.36 -9.00 3.51
N ASP A 175 15.44 -8.23 3.36
CA ASP A 175 16.80 -8.77 3.14
C ASP A 175 17.27 -9.68 4.28
N ASN A 176 16.75 -9.49 5.49
CA ASN A 176 16.99 -10.39 6.63
C ASN A 176 16.15 -11.67 6.60
N GLY A 177 15.32 -11.86 5.56
CA GLY A 177 14.44 -13.02 5.36
C GLY A 177 13.13 -12.97 6.13
N LEU A 178 12.81 -11.90 6.87
CA LEU A 178 11.57 -11.80 7.65
C LEU A 178 10.42 -11.21 6.80
N PRO A 179 9.20 -11.77 6.89
CA PRO A 179 8.05 -11.25 6.18
C PRO A 179 7.45 -10.04 6.89
N VAL A 180 6.89 -9.12 6.11
CA VAL A 180 6.05 -8.02 6.61
C VAL A 180 4.78 -7.94 5.77
N LEU A 181 3.63 -7.93 6.43
CA LEU A 181 2.34 -7.70 5.81
C LEU A 181 2.13 -6.18 5.67
N LEU A 182 1.91 -5.69 4.42
CA LEU A 182 2.06 -4.27 4.10
C LEU A 182 0.76 -3.47 4.11
N ASP A 183 -0.37 -4.01 3.63
CA ASP A 183 -1.49 -3.16 3.22
C ASP A 183 -2.84 -3.88 3.36
N PHE A 184 -3.89 -3.16 3.80
CA PHE A 184 -5.27 -3.66 3.84
C PHE A 184 -6.06 -3.42 2.53
N GLY A 185 -5.61 -2.53 1.65
CA GLY A 185 -6.31 -2.19 0.40
C GLY A 185 -7.69 -1.54 0.57
N SER A 186 -7.94 -0.91 1.71
CA SER A 186 -9.27 -0.36 2.07
C SER A 186 -9.78 0.70 1.10
N ALA A 187 -8.91 1.62 0.67
CA ALA A 187 -9.28 2.68 -0.27
C ALA A 187 -9.70 2.12 -1.62
N ARG A 188 -9.00 1.09 -2.12
CA ARG A 188 -9.33 0.41 -3.39
C ARG A 188 -10.72 -0.23 -3.32
N ARG A 189 -11.02 -0.97 -2.25
CA ARG A 189 -12.33 -1.61 -2.07
C ARG A 189 -13.46 -0.59 -2.01
N THR A 190 -13.26 0.50 -1.26
CA THR A 190 -14.27 1.56 -1.12
C THR A 190 -14.56 2.24 -2.46
N ILE A 191 -13.54 2.56 -3.25
CA ILE A 191 -13.73 3.16 -4.58
C ILE A 191 -14.43 2.17 -5.51
N GLY A 192 -14.03 0.89 -5.49
CA GLY A 192 -14.65 -0.14 -6.31
C GLY A 192 -16.14 -0.31 -6.04
N ASN A 193 -16.54 -0.28 -4.77
CA ASN A 193 -17.96 -0.38 -4.39
C ASN A 193 -18.80 0.84 -4.78
N LEU A 194 -18.18 1.98 -5.08
CA LEU A 194 -18.88 3.23 -5.46
C LEU A 194 -18.82 3.51 -6.97
N SER A 195 -17.99 2.83 -7.73
CA SER A 195 -17.94 2.94 -9.17
C SER A 195 -19.00 2.01 -9.78
N ASP A 196 -19.92 2.57 -10.59
CA ASP A 196 -20.94 1.80 -11.33
C ASP A 196 -20.35 0.81 -12.35
N GLU A 197 -19.05 0.83 -12.56
CA GLU A 197 -18.33 -0.17 -13.32
C GLU A 197 -17.99 -1.32 -12.37
N THR A 198 -18.93 -2.22 -12.21
CA THR A 198 -18.89 -3.44 -11.39
C THR A 198 -17.95 -4.51 -12.00
N GLU A 199 -16.71 -4.19 -12.20
CA GLU A 199 -15.69 -5.24 -12.09
C GLU A 199 -15.27 -5.28 -10.62
N THR A 200 -15.71 -6.31 -9.95
CA THR A 200 -15.38 -6.63 -8.56
C THR A 200 -13.86 -6.51 -8.40
N MET A 201 -13.39 -5.47 -7.67
CA MET A 201 -11.95 -5.23 -7.44
C MET A 201 -11.33 -6.28 -6.51
N LEU A 202 -11.84 -7.49 -6.58
CA LEU A 202 -11.27 -8.67 -5.96
C LEU A 202 -10.02 -9.08 -6.73
N ARG A 203 -9.05 -9.63 -6.03
CA ARG A 203 -7.88 -10.22 -6.69
C ARG A 203 -8.21 -11.64 -7.11
N PRO A 204 -8.41 -11.93 -8.40
CA PRO A 204 -8.71 -13.28 -8.87
C PRO A 204 -7.64 -14.27 -8.38
N GLY A 205 -8.08 -15.38 -7.78
CA GLY A 205 -7.22 -16.43 -7.26
C GLY A 205 -6.65 -16.18 -5.85
N PHE A 206 -6.94 -15.03 -5.22
CA PHE A 206 -6.46 -14.69 -3.86
C PHE A 206 -7.60 -14.34 -2.89
N ALA A 207 -8.70 -13.79 -3.38
CA ALA A 207 -9.85 -13.50 -2.54
C ALA A 207 -10.62 -14.80 -2.23
N PRO A 208 -11.07 -15.01 -0.99
CA PRO A 208 -11.93 -16.14 -0.63
C PRO A 208 -13.31 -16.01 -1.30
N ILE A 209 -13.99 -17.14 -1.45
CA ILE A 209 -15.20 -17.24 -2.27
C ILE A 209 -16.34 -16.34 -1.77
N GLU A 210 -16.44 -16.12 -0.47
CA GLU A 210 -17.42 -15.25 0.17
C GLU A 210 -17.26 -13.77 -0.21
N GLN A 211 -16.11 -13.36 -0.73
CA GLN A 211 -15.91 -12.00 -1.25
C GLN A 211 -16.42 -11.83 -2.69
N TYR A 212 -16.78 -12.92 -3.37
CA TYR A 212 -17.35 -12.89 -4.73
C TYR A 212 -18.88 -12.93 -4.72
N THR A 213 -19.48 -13.21 -3.57
CA THR A 213 -20.94 -13.18 -3.42
C THR A 213 -21.34 -11.80 -2.90
N ASP A 214 -22.25 -11.12 -3.62
CA ASP A 214 -22.96 -9.95 -3.08
C ASP A 214 -23.85 -10.46 -1.94
N ASP A 215 -23.49 -10.15 -0.68
CA ASP A 215 -24.37 -10.33 0.48
C ASP A 215 -25.55 -9.34 0.39
N ASN A 216 -26.48 -9.61 -0.51
CA ASN A 216 -27.79 -8.99 -0.57
C ASN A 216 -28.89 -9.94 -0.06
N GLU A 217 -28.57 -10.81 0.91
CA GLU A 217 -29.58 -11.60 1.63
C GLU A 217 -29.26 -11.59 3.13
N SER A 218 -29.77 -10.57 3.83
CA SER A 218 -30.36 -10.68 5.18
C SER A 218 -30.92 -9.36 5.66
#